data_689ed017391cc18946dc945261ed0ca2
#
_entry.id   689ed017391cc18946dc945261ed0ca2
#
_cell.length_a   1.000
_cell.length_b   1.000
_cell.length_c   1.000
_cell.angle_alpha   90.00
_cell.angle_beta   90.00
_cell.angle_gamma   90.00
#
_symmetry.space_group_name_H-M   'P 1'
#
loop_
_entity.id
_entity.type
_entity.pdbx_description
1 polymer ?
#
loop_
_entity_poly.entity_id
_entity_poly.type
_entity_poly.pdbx_seq_one_letter_code
_entity_poly.pdbx_strand_id
1 'polypeptide(L)'
;MATIAIIAATSDRNLVLAQRFAEVLEDDGHRADVIELADMDLPIFTTSHSKEHGAPDDLDALWSRLEAADGWLVCAPEYNGSTPPTLVNAITWLSTRWQDFRALFNGRPVALATSSG
;
A
#
# COMPACT_ATOMS: atom_id res chain seq x y z
N MET A 1 7.20 19.98 6.12
CA MET A 1 5.97 19.18 5.98
C MET A 1 6.20 18.07 4.97
N ALA A 2 5.88 16.85 5.31
CA ALA A 2 6.00 15.71 4.40
C ALA A 2 4.62 15.08 4.17
N THR A 3 4.48 14.38 3.07
CA THR A 3 3.31 13.56 2.78
C THR A 3 3.71 12.10 2.94
N ILE A 4 3.01 11.38 3.82
CA ILE A 4 3.27 9.97 4.10
C ILE A 4 2.06 9.16 3.66
N ALA A 5 2.29 8.17 2.79
CA ALA A 5 1.27 7.19 2.47
C ALA A 5 1.30 6.10 3.54
N ILE A 6 0.19 5.87 4.19
CA ILE A 6 0.08 4.84 5.21
C ILE A 6 -0.77 3.71 4.63
N ILE A 7 -0.11 2.60 4.34
CA ILE A 7 -0.74 1.47 3.66
C ILE A 7 -1.24 0.49 4.70
N ALA A 8 -2.56 0.38 4.84
CA ALA A 8 -3.19 -0.66 5.66
C ALA A 8 -3.46 -1.87 4.77
N ALA A 9 -2.74 -2.95 5.01
CA ALA A 9 -2.87 -4.16 4.19
C ALA A 9 -4.21 -4.85 4.41
N THR A 10 -4.80 -4.70 5.60
CA THR A 10 -6.09 -5.29 5.97
C THR A 10 -6.98 -4.24 6.60
N SER A 11 -8.28 -4.55 6.69
CA SER A 11 -9.29 -3.60 7.15
C SER A 11 -9.56 -3.63 8.64
N ASP A 12 -8.83 -4.45 9.39
CA ASP A 12 -9.09 -4.67 10.82
C ASP A 12 -8.17 -3.84 11.71
N ARG A 13 -7.43 -4.50 12.58
CA ARG A 13 -6.54 -3.83 13.54
C ARG A 13 -5.48 -2.97 12.87
N ASN A 14 -5.00 -3.40 11.71
CA ASN A 14 -3.96 -2.65 11.01
C ASN A 14 -4.50 -1.40 10.33
N LEU A 15 -5.79 -1.33 10.01
CA LEU A 15 -6.42 -0.08 9.60
C LEU A 15 -6.51 0.88 10.77
N VAL A 16 -6.89 0.40 11.96
CA VAL A 16 -6.91 1.22 13.18
C VAL A 16 -5.51 1.74 13.48
N LEU A 17 -4.50 0.89 13.38
CA LEU A 17 -3.10 1.27 13.56
C LEU A 17 -2.69 2.36 12.57
N ALA A 18 -3.04 2.20 11.30
CA ALA A 18 -2.76 3.19 10.26
C ALA A 18 -3.42 4.53 10.56
N GLN A 19 -4.67 4.52 11.00
CA GLN A 19 -5.40 5.72 11.36
C GLN A 19 -4.77 6.45 12.56
N ARG A 20 -4.23 5.70 13.52
CA ARG A 20 -3.52 6.27 14.68
C ARG A 20 -2.23 6.94 14.25
N PHE A 21 -1.47 6.32 13.35
CA PHE A 21 -0.28 6.96 12.79
C PHE A 21 -0.64 8.23 12.04
N ALA A 22 -1.74 8.20 11.28
CA ALA A 22 -2.20 9.38 10.55
C ALA A 22 -2.50 10.56 11.50
N GLU A 23 -3.18 10.30 12.61
CA GLU A 23 -3.47 11.32 13.61
C GLU A 23 -2.18 11.95 14.15
N VAL A 24 -1.20 11.12 14.51
CA VAL A 24 0.08 11.60 15.06
C VAL A 24 0.82 12.44 14.03
N LEU A 25 0.87 12.00 12.78
CA LEU A 25 1.56 12.75 11.72
C LEU A 25 0.88 14.09 11.43
N GLU A 26 -0.45 14.11 11.39
CA GLU A 26 -1.20 15.33 11.14
C GLU A 26 -1.07 16.33 12.29
N ASP A 27 -1.06 15.85 13.54
CA ASP A 27 -0.82 16.69 14.71
C ASP A 27 0.58 17.32 14.66
N ASP A 28 1.53 16.66 14.02
CA ASP A 28 2.90 17.17 13.86
C ASP A 28 3.08 17.99 12.56
N GLY A 29 2.01 18.31 11.87
CA GLY A 29 2.03 19.20 10.71
C GLY A 29 2.32 18.50 9.37
N HIS A 30 2.27 17.18 9.32
CA HIS A 30 2.45 16.42 8.09
C HIS A 30 1.11 16.05 7.47
N ARG A 31 1.14 15.63 6.21
CA ARG A 31 -0.03 15.09 5.53
C ARG A 31 0.05 13.55 5.54
N ALA A 32 -1.03 12.91 5.93
CA ALA A 32 -1.13 11.46 5.92
C ALA A 32 -2.22 11.02 4.93
N ASP A 33 -1.89 10.09 4.06
CA ASP A 33 -2.83 9.48 3.12
C ASP A 33 -2.96 8.00 3.48
N VAL A 34 -4.07 7.64 4.13
CA VAL A 34 -4.34 6.24 4.52
C VAL A 34 -4.92 5.50 3.33
N ILE A 35 -4.23 4.43 2.92
CA ILE A 35 -4.62 3.58 1.81
C ILE A 35 -5.03 2.22 2.37
N GLU A 36 -6.32 1.89 2.26
CA GLU A 36 -6.84 0.59 2.70
C GLU A 36 -6.86 -0.37 1.51
N LEU A 37 -5.86 -1.24 1.44
CA LEU A 37 -5.72 -2.16 0.30
C LEU A 37 -6.91 -3.09 0.13
N ALA A 38 -7.48 -3.57 1.25
CA ALA A 38 -8.61 -4.49 1.19
C ALA A 38 -9.88 -3.85 0.62
N ASP A 39 -9.96 -2.52 0.63
CA ASP A 39 -11.09 -1.78 0.07
C ASP A 39 -10.88 -1.39 -1.40
N MET A 40 -9.72 -1.65 -1.95
CA MET A 40 -9.42 -1.37 -3.35
C MET A 40 -9.81 -2.54 -4.24
N ASP A 41 -10.26 -2.25 -5.45
CA ASP A 41 -10.59 -3.26 -6.44
C ASP A 41 -9.32 -3.71 -7.17
N LEU A 42 -8.57 -4.58 -6.51
CA LEU A 42 -7.36 -5.20 -7.04
C LEU A 42 -7.58 -6.72 -7.06
N PRO A 43 -8.10 -7.25 -8.18
CA PRO A 43 -8.33 -8.70 -8.26
C PRO A 43 -7.02 -9.46 -8.10
N ILE A 44 -7.10 -10.71 -7.69
CA ILE A 44 -5.89 -11.54 -7.55
C ILE A 44 -5.19 -11.60 -8.89
N PHE A 45 -3.92 -11.21 -8.91
CA PHE A 45 -3.14 -11.22 -10.12
C PHE A 45 -2.94 -12.66 -10.63
N THR A 46 -3.25 -12.86 -11.89
CA THR A 46 -2.81 -14.02 -12.67
C THR A 46 -2.41 -13.53 -14.05
N THR A 47 -1.51 -14.26 -14.68
CA THR A 47 -1.08 -13.91 -16.04
C THR A 47 -2.25 -13.89 -17.00
N SER A 48 -3.15 -14.87 -16.89
CA SER A 48 -4.33 -14.96 -17.77
C SER A 48 -5.31 -13.82 -17.52
N HIS A 49 -5.57 -13.46 -16.27
CA HIS A 49 -6.44 -12.33 -15.95
C HIS A 49 -5.87 -11.02 -16.52
N SER A 50 -4.58 -10.81 -16.33
CA SER A 50 -3.90 -9.62 -16.82
C SER A 50 -3.93 -9.52 -18.35
N LYS A 51 -3.73 -10.62 -19.05
CA LYS A 51 -3.81 -10.67 -20.53
C LYS A 51 -5.22 -10.43 -21.03
N GLU A 52 -6.22 -10.94 -20.32
CA GLU A 52 -7.62 -10.88 -20.75
C GLU A 52 -8.27 -9.54 -20.44
N HIS A 53 -7.98 -8.97 -19.26
CA HIS A 53 -8.66 -7.77 -18.75
C HIS A 53 -7.75 -6.55 -18.60
N GLY A 54 -6.44 -6.72 -18.70
CA GLY A 54 -5.49 -5.64 -18.44
C GLY A 54 -5.39 -5.31 -16.95
N ALA A 55 -4.83 -4.15 -16.65
CA ALA A 55 -4.69 -3.68 -15.27
C ALA A 55 -6.01 -3.13 -14.75
N PRO A 56 -6.35 -3.33 -13.45
CA PRO A 56 -7.53 -2.71 -12.87
C PRO A 56 -7.36 -1.19 -12.74
N ASP A 57 -8.50 -0.46 -12.79
CA ASP A 57 -8.48 1.00 -12.68
C ASP A 57 -7.88 1.48 -11.36
N ASP A 58 -8.11 0.73 -10.27
CA ASP A 58 -7.57 1.08 -8.96
C ASP A 58 -6.04 1.00 -8.89
N LEU A 59 -5.39 0.35 -9.85
CA LEU A 59 -3.92 0.35 -9.92
C LEU A 59 -3.38 1.75 -10.20
N ASP A 60 -4.02 2.52 -11.08
CA ASP A 60 -3.62 3.90 -11.34
C ASP A 60 -3.78 4.77 -10.09
N ALA A 61 -4.89 4.59 -9.37
CA ALA A 61 -5.12 5.32 -8.13
C ALA A 61 -4.06 4.98 -7.08
N LEU A 62 -3.77 3.71 -6.89
CA LEU A 62 -2.74 3.27 -5.95
C LEU A 62 -1.36 3.82 -6.32
N TRP A 63 -0.99 3.68 -7.59
CA TRP A 63 0.29 4.19 -8.09
C TRP A 63 0.44 5.69 -7.81
N SER A 64 -0.56 6.48 -8.18
CA SER A 64 -0.49 7.94 -8.03
C SER A 64 -0.36 8.36 -6.57
N ARG A 65 -1.06 7.69 -5.67
CA ARG A 65 -0.99 7.99 -4.24
C ARG A 65 0.38 7.64 -3.65
N LEU A 66 0.94 6.52 -4.05
CA LEU A 66 2.28 6.11 -3.60
C LEU A 66 3.35 7.03 -4.16
N GLU A 67 3.24 7.40 -5.43
CA GLU A 67 4.21 8.29 -6.08
C GLU A 67 4.19 9.69 -5.46
N ALA A 68 3.02 10.18 -5.09
CA ALA A 68 2.87 11.51 -4.49
C ALA A 68 3.44 11.61 -3.07
N ALA A 69 3.67 10.48 -2.40
CA ALA A 69 4.15 10.48 -1.02
C ALA A 69 5.67 10.54 -0.96
N ASP A 70 6.19 11.26 0.03
CA ASP A 70 7.62 11.36 0.29
C ASP A 70 8.18 10.08 0.91
N GLY A 71 7.34 9.36 1.64
CA GLY A 71 7.69 8.08 2.26
C GLY A 71 6.44 7.27 2.53
N TRP A 72 6.62 6.00 2.83
CA TRP A 72 5.52 5.07 3.10
C TRP A 72 5.65 4.43 4.47
N LEU A 73 4.51 4.18 5.09
CA LEU A 73 4.40 3.35 6.29
C LEU A 73 3.46 2.20 5.96
N VAL A 74 3.93 0.97 6.08
CA VAL A 74 3.13 -0.23 5.79
C VAL A 74 2.69 -0.83 7.12
N CYS A 75 1.37 -0.91 7.32
CA CYS A 75 0.76 -1.56 8.49
C CYS A 75 0.15 -2.88 8.02
N ALA A 76 0.75 -3.99 8.40
CA ALA A 76 0.35 -5.31 7.92
C ALA A 76 0.45 -6.36 9.03
N PRO A 77 -0.55 -7.25 9.16
CA PRO A 77 -0.45 -8.40 10.04
C PRO A 77 0.43 -9.47 9.42
N GLU A 78 0.78 -10.47 10.20
CA GLU A 78 1.30 -11.71 9.65
C GLU A 78 0.16 -12.74 9.59
N TYR A 79 0.19 -13.57 8.56
CA TYR A 79 -0.71 -14.72 8.40
C TYR A 79 0.13 -15.97 8.22
N ASN A 80 0.06 -16.87 9.20
CA ASN A 80 0.84 -18.12 9.18
C ASN A 80 2.35 -17.87 9.04
N GLY A 81 2.85 -16.81 9.68
CA GLY A 81 4.26 -16.45 9.62
C GLY A 81 4.68 -15.74 8.31
N SER A 82 3.74 -15.28 7.50
CA SER A 82 4.02 -14.65 6.23
C SER A 82 3.25 -13.34 6.07
N THR A 83 3.52 -12.65 4.97
CA THR A 83 2.84 -11.40 4.62
C THR A 83 1.40 -11.67 4.18
N PRO A 84 0.47 -10.70 4.40
CA PRO A 84 -0.91 -10.90 3.96
C PRO A 84 -1.03 -10.88 2.43
N PRO A 85 -1.97 -11.68 1.87
CA PRO A 85 -2.14 -11.75 0.41
C PRO A 85 -2.45 -10.41 -0.25
N THR A 86 -3.18 -9.54 0.41
CA THR A 86 -3.52 -8.22 -0.13
C THR A 86 -2.29 -7.38 -0.42
N LEU A 87 -1.28 -7.43 0.46
CA LEU A 87 -0.05 -6.69 0.27
C LEU A 87 0.77 -7.27 -0.89
N VAL A 88 0.95 -8.59 -0.91
CA VAL A 88 1.69 -9.26 -1.99
C VAL A 88 1.01 -9.02 -3.33
N ASN A 89 -0.32 -9.10 -3.37
CA ASN A 89 -1.10 -8.88 -4.59
C ASN A 89 -0.94 -7.44 -5.10
N ALA A 90 -1.01 -6.45 -4.21
CA ALA A 90 -0.81 -5.05 -4.59
C ALA A 90 0.58 -4.81 -5.16
N ILE A 91 1.62 -5.36 -4.52
CA ILE A 91 2.99 -5.25 -5.02
C ILE A 91 3.12 -5.93 -6.38
N THR A 92 2.48 -7.07 -6.57
CA THR A 92 2.50 -7.79 -7.85
C THR A 92 1.88 -6.95 -8.96
N TRP A 93 0.71 -6.34 -8.71
CA TRP A 93 0.11 -5.43 -9.69
C TRP A 93 0.99 -4.22 -9.99
N LEU A 94 1.60 -3.62 -8.97
CA LEU A 94 2.53 -2.50 -9.19
C LEU A 94 3.72 -2.92 -10.05
N SER A 95 4.22 -4.15 -9.86
CA SER A 95 5.37 -4.68 -10.61
C SER A 95 5.06 -4.95 -12.10
N THR A 96 3.78 -4.95 -12.49
CA THR A 96 3.43 -5.08 -13.92
C THR A 96 3.89 -3.86 -14.73
N ARG A 97 4.11 -2.72 -14.08
CA ARG A 97 4.73 -1.53 -14.69
C ARG A 97 6.24 -1.61 -14.53
N TRP A 98 6.81 -2.65 -15.04
CA TRP A 98 8.20 -3.05 -14.77
C TRP A 98 9.24 -1.99 -15.17
N GLN A 99 8.93 -1.13 -16.12
CA GLN A 99 9.85 -0.05 -16.52
C GLN A 99 9.93 1.06 -15.46
N ASP A 100 8.83 1.31 -14.75
CA ASP A 100 8.70 2.41 -13.78
C ASP A 100 8.69 1.93 -12.33
N PHE A 101 8.55 0.63 -12.12
CA PHE A 101 8.40 0.03 -10.79
C PHE A 101 9.58 0.37 -9.87
N ARG A 102 10.79 0.27 -10.38
CA ARG A 102 11.98 0.57 -9.58
C ARG A 102 12.03 2.04 -9.15
N ALA A 103 11.64 2.95 -10.04
CA ALA A 103 11.62 4.37 -9.73
C ALA A 103 10.61 4.70 -8.62
N LEU A 104 9.50 3.96 -8.55
CA LEU A 104 8.52 4.13 -7.49
C LEU A 104 9.10 3.79 -6.11
N PHE A 105 9.90 2.72 -6.04
CA PHE A 105 10.46 2.22 -4.77
C PHE A 105 11.82 2.82 -4.41
N ASN A 106 12.68 3.03 -5.41
CA ASN A 106 14.07 3.42 -5.16
C ASN A 106 14.19 4.78 -4.47
N GLY A 107 14.99 4.81 -3.41
CA GLY A 107 15.26 6.02 -2.67
C GLY A 107 14.11 6.50 -1.79
N ARG A 108 13.00 5.76 -1.73
CA ARG A 108 11.84 6.14 -0.94
C ARG A 108 11.91 5.49 0.44
N PRO A 109 11.88 6.26 1.52
CA PRO A 109 11.87 5.68 2.86
C PRO A 109 10.59 4.86 3.09
N VAL A 110 10.74 3.69 3.67
CA VAL A 110 9.62 2.81 4.03
C VAL A 110 9.79 2.33 5.46
N ALA A 111 8.77 2.50 6.27
CA ALA A 111 8.70 1.96 7.61
C ALA A 111 7.63 0.87 7.67
N LEU A 112 7.82 -0.08 8.57
CA LEU A 112 6.90 -1.20 8.75
C LEU A 112 6.36 -1.19 10.16
N ALA A 113 5.06 -1.45 10.30
CA ALA A 113 4.40 -1.61 11.58
C ALA A 113 3.40 -2.76 11.49
N THR A 114 3.13 -3.37 12.62
CA THR A 114 2.19 -4.49 12.68
C THR A 114 1.37 -4.45 13.96
N SER A 115 0.13 -4.91 13.87
CA SER A 115 -0.69 -5.27 15.00
C SER A 115 -1.17 -6.69 14.76
N SER A 116 -0.63 -7.63 15.52
CA SER A 116 -1.02 -9.04 15.46
C SER A 116 -1.39 -9.53 16.85
N GLY A 117 -2.36 -10.38 16.90
CA GLY A 117 -2.88 -10.83 18.18
C GLY A 117 -2.57 -12.25 18.50
#